data_96bde24b149777adbfda6d5d85ff4311
#
_entry.id   96bde24b149777adbfda6d5d85ff4311
#
_cell.length_a   1.000
_cell.length_b   1.000
_cell.length_c   1.000
_cell.angle_alpha   90.00
_cell.angle_beta   90.00
_cell.angle_gamma   90.00
#
_symmetry.space_group_name_H-M   'P 1'
#
loop_
_entity.id
_entity.type
_entity.pdbx_description
1 polymer ?
#
loop_
_entity_poly.entity_id
_entity_poly.type
_entity_poly.pdbx_seq_one_letter_code
_entity_poly.pdbx_strand_id
1 'polypeptide(L)'
;MPVIKIHDKYFKPYISYDRLNKYIENLVIRVKEDLDPNEVPIFIGILNGSFMFVSDFVKKFDRPCEVSFVKLASYQGTTSTGRIKHLVGINEDLKGRTIIILEDIIDTGSTLTEIYNIFKDKQVKELKIVTLFFKPDVFKKELPIDYIGKSIPDKFIVGYGLDYNGLGRNLTSIYQLTDKKMKNIVLFGPPGAGKGTQADRLKDKFDLKHISTGDVFRYNIKNKTDLGLLAKSFMDKGDLVPDEVTINMLKEEVERFPDANGFIFDGFPRTISQAEALDAFLQDKGEFISGMVALEVPENILVERLLERGKTSGRPDDQDETKIRNRFNEYKTKTAVLKEYYQNQGKYFGVNGVGSIEEITERLSEIFNKL
;
A
#
# COMPACT_ATOMS: atom_id res chain seq x y z
N MET A 1 -2.79 3.38 -4.91
CA MET A 1 -1.41 3.80 -4.51
C MET A 1 -0.76 2.62 -3.83
N PRO A 2 0.49 2.31 -4.17
CA PRO A 2 1.23 1.15 -3.69
C PRO A 2 1.86 1.35 -2.30
N VAL A 3 2.18 0.23 -1.63
CA VAL A 3 3.16 0.24 -0.54
C VAL A 3 4.52 0.60 -1.11
N ILE A 4 5.20 1.54 -0.50
CA ILE A 4 6.53 1.97 -0.92
C ILE A 4 7.57 1.61 0.14
N LYS A 5 8.81 1.44 -0.29
CA LYS A 5 9.95 1.27 0.60
C LYS A 5 10.80 2.53 0.60
N ILE A 6 11.08 3.08 1.77
CA ILE A 6 12.04 4.19 1.96
C ILE A 6 13.07 3.71 2.98
N HIS A 7 14.33 3.63 2.55
CA HIS A 7 15.42 3.04 3.34
C HIS A 7 15.08 1.61 3.80
N ASP A 8 14.97 1.41 5.09
CA ASP A 8 14.72 0.12 5.75
C ASP A 8 13.26 -0.12 6.11
N LYS A 9 12.36 0.87 5.85
CA LYS A 9 10.95 0.82 6.28
C LYS A 9 9.98 0.78 5.12
N TYR A 10 8.82 0.18 5.36
CA TYR A 10 7.71 0.11 4.42
C TYR A 10 6.60 1.07 4.85
N PHE A 11 5.96 1.69 3.85
CA PHE A 11 4.91 2.67 4.05
C PHE A 11 3.73 2.34 3.15
N LYS A 12 2.54 2.19 3.74
CA LYS A 12 1.30 1.96 3.00
C LYS A 12 0.61 3.28 2.68
N PRO A 13 -0.14 3.35 1.57
CA PRO A 13 -0.98 4.50 1.26
C PRO A 13 -1.91 4.85 2.44
N TYR A 14 -2.03 6.14 2.73
CA TYR A 14 -2.86 6.60 3.84
C TYR A 14 -3.85 7.69 3.41
N ILE A 15 -3.37 8.80 2.82
CA ILE A 15 -4.22 9.88 2.33
C ILE A 15 -3.83 10.21 0.90
N SER A 16 -4.78 10.09 -0.02
CA SER A 16 -4.55 10.42 -1.43
C SER A 16 -4.42 11.93 -1.66
N TYR A 17 -3.77 12.31 -2.76
CA TYR A 17 -3.63 13.70 -3.17
C TYR A 17 -4.98 14.43 -3.30
N ASP A 18 -6.01 13.77 -3.83
CA ASP A 18 -7.36 14.36 -3.94
C ASP A 18 -7.97 14.68 -2.58
N ARG A 19 -7.74 13.83 -1.57
CA ARG A 19 -8.18 14.12 -0.20
C ARG A 19 -7.38 15.25 0.43
N LEU A 20 -6.07 15.32 0.19
CA LEU A 20 -5.23 16.42 0.62
C LEU A 20 -5.74 17.75 0.07
N ASN A 21 -6.00 17.79 -1.23
CA ASN A 21 -6.55 18.98 -1.88
C ASN A 21 -7.86 19.46 -1.23
N LYS A 22 -8.76 18.54 -0.89
CA LYS A 22 -10.02 18.89 -0.20
C LYS A 22 -9.78 19.47 1.20
N TYR A 23 -8.81 18.93 1.94
CA TYR A 23 -8.46 19.50 3.26
C TYR A 23 -7.89 20.91 3.13
N ILE A 24 -7.02 21.13 2.15
CA ILE A 24 -6.43 22.45 1.88
C ILE A 24 -7.50 23.44 1.43
N GLU A 25 -8.39 23.07 0.53
CA GLU A 25 -9.51 23.90 0.10
C GLU A 25 -10.38 24.35 1.27
N ASN A 26 -10.74 23.43 2.15
CA ASN A 26 -11.52 23.76 3.35
C ASN A 26 -10.77 24.68 4.31
N LEU A 27 -9.45 24.48 4.47
CA LEU A 27 -8.62 25.37 5.28
C LEU A 27 -8.59 26.79 4.71
N VAL A 28 -8.36 26.90 3.40
CA VAL A 28 -8.33 28.20 2.69
C VAL A 28 -9.65 28.94 2.83
N ILE A 29 -10.78 28.26 2.65
CA ILE A 29 -12.13 28.86 2.78
C ILE A 29 -12.29 29.44 4.19
N ARG A 30 -12.01 28.66 5.23
CA ARG A 30 -12.15 29.10 6.64
C ARG A 30 -11.24 30.29 6.96
N VAL A 31 -9.99 30.27 6.51
CA VAL A 31 -9.06 31.39 6.71
C VAL A 31 -9.53 32.63 5.98
N LYS A 32 -10.08 32.51 4.77
CA LYS A 32 -10.63 33.65 4.00
C LYS A 32 -11.87 34.24 4.62
N GLU A 33 -12.72 33.43 5.24
CA GLU A 33 -13.93 33.88 5.94
C GLU A 33 -13.61 34.70 7.19
N ASP A 34 -12.52 34.33 7.89
CA ASP A 34 -12.13 35.02 9.13
C ASP A 34 -11.22 36.25 8.91
N LEU A 35 -10.70 36.45 7.71
CA LEU A 35 -9.86 37.60 7.36
C LEU A 35 -10.67 38.74 6.74
N ASP A 36 -10.38 39.98 7.14
CA ASP A 36 -10.89 41.15 6.43
C ASP A 36 -10.56 41.03 4.94
N PRO A 37 -11.54 41.28 4.03
CA PRO A 37 -11.31 41.20 2.59
C PRO A 37 -10.18 42.08 2.07
N ASN A 38 -9.87 43.16 2.74
CA ASN A 38 -8.78 44.11 2.38
C ASN A 38 -7.46 43.81 3.11
N GLU A 39 -7.43 42.83 4.00
CA GLU A 39 -6.21 42.43 4.71
C GLU A 39 -5.24 41.74 3.77
N VAL A 40 -3.98 42.13 3.84
CA VAL A 40 -2.88 41.41 3.15
C VAL A 40 -2.06 40.66 4.20
N PRO A 41 -2.38 39.38 4.44
CA PRO A 41 -1.69 38.58 5.45
C PRO A 41 -0.31 38.17 4.98
N ILE A 42 0.56 37.84 5.95
CA ILE A 42 1.85 37.21 5.71
C ILE A 42 1.73 35.73 6.10
N PHE A 43 1.82 34.84 5.11
CA PHE A 43 1.90 33.41 5.36
C PHE A 43 3.34 32.99 5.63
N ILE A 44 3.56 32.30 6.74
CA ILE A 44 4.90 31.89 7.16
C ILE A 44 4.94 30.37 7.26
N GLY A 45 5.63 29.74 6.28
CA GLY A 45 5.83 28.29 6.26
C GLY A 45 7.01 27.86 7.14
N ILE A 46 6.85 26.76 7.88
CA ILE A 46 7.94 26.16 8.66
C ILE A 46 8.66 25.12 7.81
N LEU A 47 9.91 25.40 7.44
CA LEU A 47 10.72 24.50 6.61
C LEU A 47 11.34 23.38 7.44
N ASN A 48 11.53 22.14 6.82
CA ASN A 48 11.35 21.85 5.38
C ASN A 48 9.98 21.23 5.05
N GLY A 49 9.23 20.70 5.99
CA GLY A 49 8.04 19.89 5.75
C GLY A 49 6.91 20.64 5.04
N SER A 50 6.66 21.87 5.44
CA SER A 50 5.49 22.64 5.00
C SER A 50 5.52 23.12 3.55
N PHE A 51 6.65 23.02 2.82
CA PHE A 51 6.82 23.71 1.52
C PHE A 51 5.74 23.33 0.48
N MET A 52 5.32 22.07 0.42
CA MET A 52 4.25 21.63 -0.49
C MET A 52 2.89 22.17 -0.05
N PHE A 53 2.63 22.11 1.25
CA PHE A 53 1.40 22.64 1.83
C PHE A 53 1.26 24.14 1.60
N VAL A 54 2.30 24.92 1.89
CA VAL A 54 2.34 26.37 1.64
C VAL A 54 2.07 26.66 0.17
N SER A 55 2.75 25.98 -0.74
CA SER A 55 2.57 26.20 -2.18
C SER A 55 1.12 25.99 -2.63
N ASP A 56 0.50 24.87 -2.22
CA ASP A 56 -0.87 24.57 -2.62
C ASP A 56 -1.92 25.42 -1.91
N PHE A 57 -1.66 25.80 -0.64
CA PHE A 57 -2.50 26.70 0.11
C PHE A 57 -2.57 28.10 -0.53
N VAL A 58 -1.40 28.69 -0.81
CA VAL A 58 -1.30 30.03 -1.38
C VAL A 58 -1.89 30.13 -2.78
N LYS A 59 -1.68 29.12 -3.63
CA LYS A 59 -2.32 29.03 -4.96
C LYS A 59 -3.86 29.06 -4.89
N LYS A 60 -4.44 28.50 -3.82
CA LYS A 60 -5.90 28.47 -3.60
C LYS A 60 -6.41 29.68 -2.84
N PHE A 61 -5.55 30.43 -2.18
CA PHE A 61 -5.95 31.61 -1.40
C PHE A 61 -6.51 32.73 -2.27
N ASP A 62 -6.01 32.89 -3.49
CA ASP A 62 -6.49 33.77 -4.58
C ASP A 62 -6.75 35.25 -4.20
N ARG A 63 -6.07 35.75 -3.16
CA ARG A 63 -6.05 37.16 -2.73
C ARG A 63 -4.61 37.63 -2.57
N PRO A 64 -4.33 38.95 -2.58
CA PRO A 64 -3.01 39.47 -2.28
C PRO A 64 -2.52 38.97 -0.91
N CYS A 65 -1.32 38.44 -0.87
CA CYS A 65 -0.68 37.95 0.33
C CYS A 65 0.85 38.01 0.17
N GLU A 66 1.57 38.06 1.27
CA GLU A 66 3.00 37.86 1.30
C GLU A 66 3.32 36.44 1.79
N VAL A 67 4.45 35.89 1.36
CA VAL A 67 4.88 34.54 1.74
C VAL A 67 6.33 34.60 2.20
N SER A 68 6.56 34.06 3.37
CA SER A 68 7.91 33.91 3.91
C SER A 68 8.10 32.54 4.54
N PHE A 69 9.33 32.20 4.91
CA PHE A 69 9.65 30.92 5.50
C PHE A 69 10.56 31.07 6.70
N VAL A 70 10.37 30.20 7.69
CA VAL A 70 11.32 30.04 8.79
C VAL A 70 11.84 28.60 8.83
N LYS A 71 13.10 28.46 9.20
CA LYS A 71 13.71 27.17 9.47
C LYS A 71 14.41 27.22 10.81
N LEU A 72 14.00 26.33 11.72
CA LEU A 72 14.67 26.15 13.00
C LEU A 72 15.73 25.06 12.89
N ALA A 73 16.94 25.35 13.30
CA ALA A 73 18.01 24.37 13.46
C ALA A 73 18.30 24.15 14.94
N SER A 74 18.20 22.87 15.35
CA SER A 74 18.76 22.46 16.63
C SER A 74 20.27 22.29 16.48
N TYR A 75 21.05 23.01 17.31
CA TYR A 75 22.50 22.85 17.39
C TYR A 75 22.80 21.60 18.22
N GLN A 76 23.35 20.55 17.63
CA GLN A 76 24.00 19.46 18.35
C GLN A 76 25.45 19.87 18.60
N GLY A 77 25.70 20.67 19.64
CA GLY A 77 27.05 20.97 20.10
C GLY A 77 27.19 20.49 21.54
N THR A 78 28.39 20.14 21.94
CA THR A 78 28.75 19.58 23.25
C THR A 78 28.53 20.49 24.46
N THR A 79 27.91 21.67 24.27
CA THR A 79 27.45 22.57 25.33
C THR A 79 26.02 23.01 25.05
N SER A 80 25.10 22.51 25.86
CA SER A 80 23.66 22.80 25.80
C SER A 80 23.35 24.23 26.19
N THR A 81 23.41 25.16 25.25
CA THR A 81 22.91 26.51 25.44
C THR A 81 21.59 26.74 24.70
N GLY A 82 20.74 25.81 24.57
CA GLY A 82 19.31 25.92 24.18
C GLY A 82 18.89 26.99 23.15
N ARG A 83 19.82 27.63 22.44
CA ARG A 83 19.53 28.69 21.47
C ARG A 83 19.35 28.10 20.08
N ILE A 84 18.12 28.12 19.61
CA ILE A 84 17.75 27.81 18.25
C ILE A 84 18.27 28.91 17.33
N LYS A 85 19.06 28.57 16.31
CA LYS A 85 19.47 29.52 15.26
C LYS A 85 18.48 29.45 14.13
N HIS A 86 17.92 30.60 13.74
CA HIS A 86 17.20 30.75 12.49
C HIS A 86 18.18 30.58 11.33
N LEU A 87 17.96 29.60 10.45
CA LEU A 87 18.76 29.42 9.21
C LEU A 87 18.22 30.27 8.05
N VAL A 88 16.89 30.40 8.01
CA VAL A 88 16.18 31.30 7.09
C VAL A 88 15.43 32.27 7.98
N GLY A 89 15.78 33.55 7.91
CA GLY A 89 15.17 34.58 8.72
C GLY A 89 14.03 35.28 7.99
N ILE A 90 13.19 35.92 8.76
CA ILE A 90 12.16 36.81 8.27
C ILE A 90 12.80 38.18 8.14
N ASN A 91 12.78 38.76 6.96
CA ASN A 91 13.30 40.09 6.65
C ASN A 91 12.19 41.15 6.61
N GLU A 92 10.93 40.71 6.62
CA GLU A 92 9.76 41.57 6.55
C GLU A 92 9.52 42.30 7.90
N ASP A 93 9.00 43.53 7.84
CA ASP A 93 8.48 44.21 9.04
C ASP A 93 7.13 43.58 9.42
N LEU A 94 7.10 42.92 10.57
CA LEU A 94 5.93 42.20 11.07
C LEU A 94 5.01 43.06 11.96
N LYS A 95 5.47 44.23 12.36
CA LYS A 95 4.73 45.07 13.30
C LYS A 95 3.38 45.51 12.73
N GLY A 96 2.31 45.23 13.48
CA GLY A 96 0.95 45.57 13.07
C GLY A 96 0.39 44.75 11.90
N ARG A 97 1.06 43.70 11.49
CA ARG A 97 0.64 42.81 10.38
C ARG A 97 -0.06 41.58 10.94
N THR A 98 -0.95 41.00 10.13
CA THR A 98 -1.57 39.71 10.38
C THR A 98 -0.66 38.60 9.88
N ILE A 99 -0.23 37.72 10.79
CA ILE A 99 0.68 36.61 10.53
C ILE A 99 -0.09 35.30 10.63
N ILE A 100 0.07 34.45 9.64
CA ILE A 100 -0.52 33.10 9.59
C ILE A 100 0.59 32.08 9.40
N ILE A 101 0.84 31.29 10.44
CA ILE A 101 1.81 30.20 10.39
C ILE A 101 1.18 29.00 9.68
N LEU A 102 1.87 28.45 8.68
CA LEU A 102 1.49 27.24 7.94
C LEU A 102 2.43 26.10 8.30
N GLU A 103 1.88 25.05 8.91
CA GLU A 103 2.62 23.85 9.33
C GLU A 103 2.03 22.60 8.68
N ASP A 104 2.88 21.70 8.20
CA ASP A 104 2.46 20.44 7.60
C ASP A 104 1.87 19.47 8.64
N ILE A 105 2.51 19.38 9.81
CA ILE A 105 2.06 18.51 10.89
C ILE A 105 2.43 19.08 12.27
N ILE A 106 1.46 19.12 13.16
CA ILE A 106 1.70 19.37 14.58
C ILE A 106 1.65 18.04 15.32
N ASP A 107 2.80 17.63 15.83
CA ASP A 107 3.02 16.46 16.68
C ASP A 107 3.09 16.92 18.15
N THR A 108 4.27 16.98 18.77
CA THR A 108 4.45 17.45 20.14
C THR A 108 4.26 18.97 20.31
N GLY A 109 4.33 19.72 19.22
CA GLY A 109 4.19 21.17 19.18
C GLY A 109 5.39 21.97 19.70
N SER A 110 6.50 21.35 20.06
CA SER A 110 7.65 22.04 20.67
C SER A 110 8.24 23.10 19.74
N THR A 111 8.52 22.75 18.48
CA THR A 111 9.03 23.69 17.47
C THR A 111 8.07 24.86 17.24
N LEU A 112 6.79 24.56 17.11
CA LEU A 112 5.75 25.57 16.88
C LEU A 112 5.62 26.54 18.06
N THR A 113 5.71 26.06 19.30
CA THR A 113 5.67 26.92 20.50
C THR A 113 6.77 27.95 20.49
N GLU A 114 7.98 27.56 20.09
CA GLU A 114 9.12 28.49 20.02
C GLU A 114 8.91 29.53 18.93
N ILE A 115 8.45 29.13 17.75
CA ILE A 115 8.12 30.02 16.64
C ILE A 115 7.01 30.99 17.05
N TYR A 116 5.95 30.50 17.65
CA TYR A 116 4.83 31.32 18.12
C TYR A 116 5.27 32.40 19.08
N ASN A 117 6.12 32.10 20.07
CA ASN A 117 6.64 33.05 21.02
C ASN A 117 7.51 34.11 20.34
N ILE A 118 8.33 33.73 19.36
CA ILE A 118 9.15 34.70 18.60
C ILE A 118 8.26 35.73 17.89
N PHE A 119 7.16 35.27 17.26
CA PHE A 119 6.25 36.19 16.56
C PHE A 119 5.41 37.03 17.51
N LYS A 120 4.98 36.47 18.62
CA LYS A 120 4.22 37.22 19.64
C LYS A 120 4.99 38.44 20.16
N ASP A 121 6.32 38.34 20.29
CA ASP A 121 7.19 39.42 20.73
C ASP A 121 7.41 40.53 19.67
N LYS A 122 6.98 40.28 18.40
CA LYS A 122 7.14 41.22 17.27
C LYS A 122 6.02 42.25 17.14
N GLN A 123 5.12 42.37 18.12
CA GLN A 123 4.00 43.33 18.12
C GLN A 123 3.10 43.17 16.85
N VAL A 124 2.87 41.94 16.40
CA VAL A 124 1.97 41.65 15.29
C VAL A 124 0.53 42.03 15.65
N LYS A 125 -0.29 42.37 14.65
CA LYS A 125 -1.71 42.63 14.80
C LYS A 125 -2.47 41.38 15.23
N GLU A 126 -2.23 40.31 14.56
CA GLU A 126 -2.87 39.02 14.79
C GLU A 126 -1.88 37.90 14.46
N LEU A 127 -1.93 36.78 15.20
CA LEU A 127 -1.10 35.61 14.98
C LEU A 127 -2.00 34.36 15.00
N LYS A 128 -2.13 33.70 13.85
CA LYS A 128 -2.93 32.47 13.68
C LYS A 128 -2.06 31.31 13.26
N ILE A 129 -2.52 30.11 13.57
CA ILE A 129 -1.87 28.84 13.22
C ILE A 129 -2.81 27.99 12.37
N VAL A 130 -2.32 27.60 11.21
CA VAL A 130 -2.97 26.64 10.29
C VAL A 130 -2.09 25.41 10.18
N THR A 131 -2.64 24.24 10.42
CA THR A 131 -1.92 22.98 10.21
C THR A 131 -2.70 22.06 9.30
N LEU A 132 -1.99 21.37 8.39
CA LEU A 132 -2.60 20.37 7.54
C LEU A 132 -2.95 19.11 8.36
N PHE A 133 -2.03 18.65 9.20
CA PHE A 133 -2.23 17.50 10.08
C PHE A 133 -2.01 17.85 11.56
N PHE A 134 -2.84 17.24 12.41
CA PHE A 134 -2.75 17.39 13.85
C PHE A 134 -2.82 16.02 14.54
N LYS A 135 -1.92 15.76 15.49
CA LYS A 135 -1.93 14.57 16.35
C LYS A 135 -2.39 14.90 17.77
N PRO A 136 -3.68 14.81 18.07
CA PRO A 136 -4.21 15.22 19.38
C PRO A 136 -3.66 14.39 20.54
N ASP A 137 -3.35 13.12 20.32
CA ASP A 137 -2.93 12.18 21.37
C ASP A 137 -1.55 12.52 21.96
N VAL A 138 -0.69 13.18 21.18
CA VAL A 138 0.70 13.53 21.61
C VAL A 138 0.90 15.01 21.86
N PHE A 139 -0.01 15.85 21.39
CA PHE A 139 0.06 17.28 21.61
C PHE A 139 -0.32 17.62 23.05
N LYS A 140 0.63 18.21 23.81
CA LYS A 140 0.46 18.52 25.25
C LYS A 140 0.81 20.00 25.57
N LYS A 141 0.69 20.89 24.59
CA LYS A 141 1.03 22.30 24.75
C LYS A 141 -0.23 23.16 24.85
N GLU A 142 -0.16 24.20 25.63
CA GLU A 142 -1.17 25.27 25.70
C GLU A 142 -0.90 26.31 24.60
N LEU A 143 -1.10 25.89 23.35
CA LEU A 143 -0.93 26.73 22.15
C LEU A 143 -2.23 26.69 21.35
N PRO A 144 -2.82 27.86 21.01
CA PRO A 144 -4.01 27.88 20.17
C PRO A 144 -3.65 27.38 18.76
N ILE A 145 -4.46 26.45 18.24
CA ILE A 145 -4.37 26.01 16.85
C ILE A 145 -5.70 26.41 16.21
N ASP A 146 -5.66 27.45 15.38
CA ASP A 146 -6.87 28.08 14.87
C ASP A 146 -7.56 27.23 13.80
N TYR A 147 -6.75 26.61 12.92
CA TYR A 147 -7.29 25.83 11.80
C TYR A 147 -6.56 24.51 11.67
N ILE A 148 -7.33 23.44 11.76
CA ILE A 148 -6.85 22.06 11.59
C ILE A 148 -7.50 21.48 10.34
N GLY A 149 -6.69 20.99 9.40
CA GLY A 149 -7.15 20.30 8.19
C GLY A 149 -7.66 18.89 8.49
N LYS A 150 -6.84 18.09 9.19
CA LYS A 150 -7.20 16.73 9.56
C LYS A 150 -6.48 16.29 10.83
N SER A 151 -7.25 15.83 11.81
CA SER A 151 -6.67 15.09 12.95
C SER A 151 -6.36 13.66 12.53
N ILE A 152 -5.17 13.18 12.91
CA ILE A 152 -4.65 11.85 12.60
C ILE A 152 -4.12 11.18 13.87
N PRO A 153 -4.11 9.83 13.93
CA PRO A 153 -3.54 9.10 15.06
C PRO A 153 -2.02 9.26 15.14
N ASP A 154 -1.44 8.92 16.29
CA ASP A 154 0.02 8.92 16.45
C ASP A 154 0.66 7.75 15.71
N LYS A 155 0.81 7.94 14.40
CA LYS A 155 1.55 7.05 13.49
C LYS A 155 2.55 7.86 12.69
N PHE A 156 3.67 7.23 12.35
CA PHE A 156 4.67 7.88 11.51
C PHE A 156 4.20 7.94 10.06
N ILE A 157 4.25 9.11 9.46
CA ILE A 157 3.82 9.34 8.08
C ILE A 157 4.91 10.04 7.27
N VAL A 158 4.90 9.82 5.96
CA VAL A 158 5.79 10.46 4.98
C VAL A 158 4.99 10.88 3.73
N GLY A 159 5.59 11.74 2.94
CA GLY A 159 4.98 12.26 1.71
C GLY A 159 4.45 13.67 1.88
N TYR A 160 4.20 14.33 0.76
CA TYR A 160 3.67 15.70 0.70
C TYR A 160 4.43 16.69 1.60
N GLY A 161 5.77 16.69 1.47
CA GLY A 161 6.68 17.50 2.29
C GLY A 161 7.31 16.77 3.47
N LEU A 162 6.64 15.77 4.05
CA LEU A 162 7.14 14.96 5.16
C LEU A 162 8.16 13.91 4.68
N ASP A 163 9.17 13.60 5.50
CA ASP A 163 10.26 12.69 5.14
C ASP A 163 10.54 11.59 6.17
N TYR A 164 11.29 10.59 5.71
CA TYR A 164 12.02 9.66 6.55
C TYR A 164 13.50 9.68 6.13
N ASN A 165 14.36 10.19 7.02
CA ASN A 165 15.80 10.35 6.80
C ASN A 165 16.13 11.04 5.44
N GLY A 166 15.44 12.15 5.14
CA GLY A 166 15.66 12.97 3.95
C GLY A 166 14.89 12.55 2.70
N LEU A 167 14.30 11.36 2.66
CA LEU A 167 13.54 10.86 1.51
C LEU A 167 12.04 10.85 1.75
N GLY A 168 11.25 10.93 0.67
CA GLY A 168 9.80 10.86 0.71
C GLY A 168 9.08 12.20 0.53
N ARG A 169 9.74 13.34 0.70
CA ARG A 169 9.10 14.67 0.60
C ARG A 169 8.41 14.94 -0.73
N ASN A 170 8.94 14.38 -1.82
CA ASN A 170 8.46 14.54 -3.19
C ASN A 170 7.21 13.71 -3.53
N LEU A 171 6.78 12.82 -2.65
CA LEU A 171 5.57 12.04 -2.87
C LEU A 171 4.34 12.95 -2.80
N THR A 172 3.43 12.80 -3.76
CA THR A 172 2.22 13.65 -3.84
C THR A 172 1.15 13.30 -2.82
N SER A 173 1.20 12.09 -2.27
CA SER A 173 0.25 11.54 -1.29
C SER A 173 0.93 11.25 0.04
N ILE A 174 0.14 11.05 1.09
CA ILE A 174 0.65 10.63 2.40
C ILE A 174 0.64 9.12 2.51
N TYR A 175 1.73 8.60 3.02
CA TYR A 175 1.93 7.20 3.35
C TYR A 175 2.21 7.04 4.84
N GLN A 176 1.71 5.96 5.43
CA GLN A 176 1.87 5.64 6.84
C GLN A 176 2.81 4.47 7.03
N LEU A 177 3.71 4.56 8.01
CA LEU A 177 4.59 3.46 8.39
C LEU A 177 3.78 2.20 8.66
N THR A 178 4.26 1.09 8.11
CA THR A 178 3.68 -0.24 8.32
C THR A 178 4.79 -1.26 8.56
N ASP A 179 4.58 -2.10 9.55
CA ASP A 179 5.48 -3.23 9.83
C ASP A 179 5.18 -4.42 8.90
N LYS A 180 4.15 -4.32 8.08
CA LYS A 180 3.65 -5.41 7.24
C LYS A 180 4.25 -5.33 5.84
N LYS A 181 5.19 -6.21 5.56
CA LYS A 181 5.54 -6.65 4.22
C LYS A 181 4.38 -7.50 3.71
N MET A 182 3.67 -7.03 2.66
CA MET A 182 2.64 -7.86 2.02
C MET A 182 3.30 -9.14 1.49
N LYS A 183 2.67 -10.29 1.76
CA LYS A 183 3.17 -11.59 1.28
C LYS A 183 2.26 -12.09 0.16
N ASN A 184 2.66 -11.85 -1.09
CA ASN A 184 1.98 -12.36 -2.26
C ASN A 184 2.71 -13.61 -2.76
N ILE A 185 2.10 -14.77 -2.60
CA ILE A 185 2.75 -16.06 -2.84
C ILE A 185 1.98 -16.81 -3.92
N VAL A 186 2.69 -17.27 -4.94
CA VAL A 186 2.16 -18.20 -5.92
C VAL A 186 2.37 -19.62 -5.39
N LEU A 187 1.28 -20.32 -5.08
CA LEU A 187 1.33 -21.72 -4.71
C LEU A 187 1.25 -22.58 -5.98
N PHE A 188 2.37 -23.20 -6.31
CA PHE A 188 2.60 -23.85 -7.57
C PHE A 188 2.69 -25.38 -7.41
N GLY A 189 2.49 -26.11 -8.49
CA GLY A 189 2.60 -27.55 -8.54
C GLY A 189 1.54 -28.21 -9.41
N PRO A 190 1.74 -29.45 -9.82
CA PRO A 190 0.85 -30.19 -10.72
C PRO A 190 -0.54 -30.42 -10.10
N PRO A 191 -1.53 -30.80 -10.92
CA PRO A 191 -2.80 -31.31 -10.41
C PRO A 191 -2.58 -32.46 -9.42
N GLY A 192 -3.33 -32.48 -8.30
CA GLY A 192 -3.17 -33.51 -7.26
C GLY A 192 -2.05 -33.25 -6.24
N ALA A 193 -1.22 -32.21 -6.40
CA ALA A 193 -0.12 -31.91 -5.48
C ALA A 193 -0.56 -31.44 -4.07
N GLY A 194 -1.85 -31.14 -3.86
CA GLY A 194 -2.37 -30.74 -2.56
C GLY A 194 -2.42 -29.22 -2.34
N LYS A 195 -2.23 -28.40 -3.38
CA LYS A 195 -2.19 -26.92 -3.27
C LYS A 195 -3.36 -26.33 -2.49
N GLY A 196 -4.60 -26.65 -2.85
CA GLY A 196 -5.77 -26.09 -2.19
C GLY A 196 -5.85 -26.44 -0.70
N THR A 197 -5.56 -27.69 -0.33
CA THR A 197 -5.52 -28.15 1.07
C THR A 197 -4.47 -27.37 1.87
N GLN A 198 -3.30 -27.12 1.28
CA GLN A 198 -2.23 -26.37 1.93
C GLN A 198 -2.55 -24.87 1.96
N ALA A 199 -3.12 -24.31 0.90
CA ALA A 199 -3.53 -22.91 0.87
C ALA A 199 -4.55 -22.59 1.98
N ASP A 200 -5.52 -23.49 2.21
CA ASP A 200 -6.51 -23.30 3.27
C ASP A 200 -5.90 -23.27 4.68
N ARG A 201 -4.87 -24.06 4.93
CA ARG A 201 -4.14 -24.05 6.21
C ARG A 201 -3.23 -22.82 6.36
N LEU A 202 -2.53 -22.47 5.28
CA LEU A 202 -1.55 -21.38 5.28
C LEU A 202 -2.22 -20.00 5.33
N LYS A 203 -3.41 -19.83 4.71
CA LYS A 203 -4.14 -18.56 4.77
C LYS A 203 -4.45 -18.14 6.20
N ASP A 204 -4.90 -19.07 7.04
CA ASP A 204 -5.24 -18.80 8.43
C ASP A 204 -3.98 -18.57 9.28
N LYS A 205 -2.93 -19.38 9.05
CA LYS A 205 -1.65 -19.29 9.79
C LYS A 205 -0.91 -17.97 9.53
N PHE A 206 -0.97 -17.44 8.31
CA PHE A 206 -0.22 -16.25 7.89
C PHE A 206 -1.11 -15.02 7.67
N ASP A 207 -2.42 -15.12 7.97
CA ASP A 207 -3.40 -14.06 7.77
C ASP A 207 -3.39 -13.52 6.33
N LEU A 208 -3.41 -14.45 5.35
CA LEU A 208 -3.43 -14.18 3.92
C LEU A 208 -4.78 -14.49 3.31
N LYS A 209 -5.07 -13.90 2.15
CA LYS A 209 -6.26 -14.26 1.37
C LYS A 209 -5.89 -15.34 0.35
N HIS A 210 -6.62 -16.44 0.36
CA HIS A 210 -6.49 -17.50 -0.65
C HIS A 210 -7.35 -17.14 -1.87
N ILE A 211 -6.71 -17.01 -3.01
CA ILE A 211 -7.36 -16.79 -4.31
C ILE A 211 -7.11 -18.03 -5.19
N SER A 212 -8.15 -18.84 -5.33
CA SER A 212 -8.17 -20.00 -6.22
C SER A 212 -8.87 -19.63 -7.52
N THR A 213 -8.15 -19.69 -8.64
CA THR A 213 -8.78 -19.43 -9.95
C THR A 213 -9.99 -20.34 -10.22
N GLY A 214 -9.92 -21.59 -9.81
CA GLY A 214 -11.05 -22.53 -9.93
C GLY A 214 -12.29 -22.06 -9.17
N ASP A 215 -12.12 -21.48 -8.00
CA ASP A 215 -13.23 -20.96 -7.18
C ASP A 215 -13.75 -19.64 -7.73
N VAL A 216 -12.85 -18.76 -8.18
CA VAL A 216 -13.22 -17.50 -8.84
C VAL A 216 -14.07 -17.76 -10.08
N PHE A 217 -13.67 -18.70 -10.95
CA PHE A 217 -14.47 -19.09 -12.11
C PHE A 217 -15.84 -19.65 -11.70
N ARG A 218 -15.88 -20.59 -10.77
CA ARG A 218 -17.14 -21.18 -10.28
C ARG A 218 -18.08 -20.12 -9.70
N TYR A 219 -17.55 -19.21 -8.90
CA TYR A 219 -18.32 -18.11 -8.32
C TYR A 219 -18.90 -17.19 -9.40
N ASN A 220 -18.08 -16.73 -10.34
CA ASN A 220 -18.51 -15.79 -11.38
C ASN A 220 -19.55 -16.42 -12.32
N ILE A 221 -19.37 -17.68 -12.72
CA ILE A 221 -20.34 -18.42 -13.55
C ILE A 221 -21.67 -18.61 -12.79
N LYS A 222 -21.61 -19.01 -11.52
CA LYS A 222 -22.79 -19.23 -10.68
C LYS A 222 -23.58 -17.93 -10.47
N ASN A 223 -22.90 -16.82 -10.27
CA ASN A 223 -23.51 -15.53 -10.03
C ASN A 223 -23.79 -14.73 -11.32
N LYS A 224 -23.52 -15.31 -12.48
CA LYS A 224 -23.79 -14.72 -13.80
C LYS A 224 -23.20 -13.30 -13.97
N THR A 225 -21.99 -13.10 -13.46
CA THR A 225 -21.26 -11.84 -13.69
C THR A 225 -20.87 -11.72 -15.17
N ASP A 226 -20.61 -10.51 -15.67
CA ASP A 226 -20.23 -10.30 -17.08
C ASP A 226 -19.01 -11.16 -17.46
N LEU A 227 -17.96 -11.17 -16.62
CA LEU A 227 -16.79 -12.03 -16.83
C LEU A 227 -17.11 -13.52 -16.71
N GLY A 228 -18.03 -13.90 -15.82
CA GLY A 228 -18.48 -15.29 -15.66
C GLY A 228 -19.29 -15.78 -16.88
N LEU A 229 -20.14 -14.94 -17.43
CA LEU A 229 -20.90 -15.26 -18.66
C LEU A 229 -19.95 -15.34 -19.86
N LEU A 230 -18.96 -14.45 -19.95
CA LEU A 230 -17.95 -14.47 -20.99
C LEU A 230 -17.10 -15.75 -20.89
N ALA A 231 -16.57 -16.07 -19.71
CA ALA A 231 -15.81 -17.29 -19.48
C ALA A 231 -16.61 -18.56 -19.85
N LYS A 232 -17.88 -18.60 -19.43
CA LYS A 232 -18.79 -19.70 -19.76
C LYS A 232 -18.98 -19.87 -21.26
N SER A 233 -19.06 -18.78 -22.03
CA SER A 233 -19.24 -18.83 -23.48
C SER A 233 -18.08 -19.53 -24.22
N PHE A 234 -16.86 -19.47 -23.69
CA PHE A 234 -15.70 -20.24 -24.19
C PHE A 234 -15.75 -21.67 -23.72
N MET A 235 -16.05 -21.92 -22.45
CA MET A 235 -16.10 -23.25 -21.86
C MET A 235 -17.20 -24.12 -22.49
N ASP A 236 -18.38 -23.53 -22.79
CA ASP A 236 -19.50 -24.25 -23.42
C ASP A 236 -19.17 -24.71 -24.88
N LYS A 237 -18.25 -24.02 -25.54
CA LYS A 237 -17.72 -24.39 -26.87
C LYS A 237 -16.55 -25.37 -26.80
N GLY A 238 -16.04 -25.66 -25.59
CA GLY A 238 -14.84 -26.45 -25.37
C GLY A 238 -13.54 -25.68 -25.57
N ASP A 239 -13.62 -24.36 -25.72
CA ASP A 239 -12.47 -23.49 -25.89
C ASP A 239 -11.83 -23.14 -24.53
N LEU A 240 -10.52 -22.81 -24.55
CA LEU A 240 -9.84 -22.24 -23.39
C LEU A 240 -10.30 -20.80 -23.15
N VAL A 241 -10.55 -20.48 -21.90
CA VAL A 241 -10.84 -19.09 -21.50
C VAL A 241 -9.58 -18.23 -21.76
N PRO A 242 -9.69 -17.11 -22.49
CA PRO A 242 -8.54 -16.25 -22.78
C PRO A 242 -7.86 -15.75 -21.50
N ASP A 243 -6.53 -15.57 -21.58
CA ASP A 243 -5.72 -15.08 -20.46
C ASP A 243 -6.25 -13.74 -19.91
N GLU A 244 -6.67 -12.82 -20.78
CA GLU A 244 -7.21 -11.52 -20.41
C GLU A 244 -8.46 -11.65 -19.50
N VAL A 245 -9.38 -12.54 -19.81
CA VAL A 245 -10.59 -12.78 -19.01
C VAL A 245 -10.19 -13.32 -17.62
N THR A 246 -9.27 -14.29 -17.60
CA THR A 246 -8.74 -14.86 -16.35
C THR A 246 -8.06 -13.81 -15.48
N ILE A 247 -7.24 -12.97 -16.10
CA ILE A 247 -6.52 -11.86 -15.42
C ILE A 247 -7.51 -10.86 -14.84
N ASN A 248 -8.52 -10.44 -15.60
CA ASN A 248 -9.51 -9.48 -15.13
C ASN A 248 -10.34 -10.02 -13.96
N MET A 249 -10.77 -11.28 -14.02
CA MET A 249 -11.46 -11.94 -12.90
C MET A 249 -10.59 -11.98 -11.63
N LEU A 250 -9.30 -12.23 -11.78
CA LEU A 250 -8.37 -12.26 -10.65
C LEU A 250 -8.13 -10.86 -10.08
N LYS A 251 -8.01 -9.84 -10.92
CA LYS A 251 -7.87 -8.44 -10.48
C LYS A 251 -9.07 -8.00 -9.66
N GLU A 252 -10.29 -8.26 -10.14
CA GLU A 252 -11.51 -7.97 -9.38
C GLU A 252 -11.54 -8.70 -8.03
N GLU A 253 -11.10 -9.95 -7.97
CA GLU A 253 -11.07 -10.70 -6.73
C GLU A 253 -10.05 -10.15 -5.73
N VAL A 254 -8.85 -9.75 -6.18
CA VAL A 254 -7.85 -9.07 -5.34
C VAL A 254 -8.39 -7.74 -4.80
N GLU A 255 -9.09 -6.97 -5.62
CA GLU A 255 -9.65 -5.66 -5.25
C GLU A 255 -10.78 -5.72 -4.22
N ARG A 256 -11.42 -6.88 -4.04
CA ARG A 256 -12.40 -7.11 -2.96
C ARG A 256 -11.76 -7.09 -1.56
N PHE A 257 -10.44 -7.27 -1.47
CA PHE A 257 -9.73 -7.36 -0.19
C PHE A 257 -8.63 -6.30 -0.06
N PRO A 258 -8.96 -5.00 -0.03
CA PRO A 258 -7.98 -3.91 -0.03
C PRO A 258 -7.10 -3.87 1.24
N ASP A 259 -7.58 -4.49 2.33
CA ASP A 259 -6.89 -4.52 3.62
C ASP A 259 -6.19 -5.87 3.89
N ALA A 260 -6.07 -6.75 2.88
CA ALA A 260 -5.40 -8.03 3.03
C ALA A 260 -3.91 -7.85 3.36
N ASN A 261 -3.35 -8.77 4.15
CA ASN A 261 -1.93 -8.80 4.47
C ASN A 261 -1.09 -9.45 3.36
N GLY A 262 -1.73 -9.86 2.27
CA GLY A 262 -1.20 -10.52 1.10
C GLY A 262 -2.10 -11.64 0.61
N PHE A 263 -1.65 -12.32 -0.44
CA PHE A 263 -2.45 -13.29 -1.15
C PHE A 263 -1.68 -14.59 -1.37
N ILE A 264 -2.42 -15.70 -1.35
CA ILE A 264 -1.96 -16.99 -1.88
C ILE A 264 -2.71 -17.21 -3.19
N PHE A 265 -1.99 -17.14 -4.31
CA PHE A 265 -2.53 -17.43 -5.64
C PHE A 265 -2.42 -18.92 -5.91
N ASP A 266 -3.55 -19.64 -6.01
CA ASP A 266 -3.63 -21.06 -6.31
C ASP A 266 -4.22 -21.28 -7.71
N GLY A 267 -3.45 -21.94 -8.56
CA GLY A 267 -3.83 -22.22 -9.93
C GLY A 267 -3.69 -21.03 -10.90
N PHE A 268 -3.04 -19.97 -10.49
CA PHE A 268 -2.66 -18.81 -11.28
C PHE A 268 -1.30 -18.28 -10.78
N PRO A 269 -0.40 -17.82 -11.67
CA PRO A 269 -0.49 -17.89 -13.15
C PRO A 269 -0.28 -19.32 -13.68
N ARG A 270 -0.71 -19.56 -14.93
CA ARG A 270 -0.47 -20.82 -15.67
C ARG A 270 0.34 -20.63 -16.94
N THR A 271 0.49 -19.40 -17.40
CA THR A 271 1.27 -19.03 -18.58
C THR A 271 2.22 -17.87 -18.24
N ILE A 272 3.26 -17.67 -19.05
CA ILE A 272 4.16 -16.52 -18.89
C ILE A 272 3.38 -15.19 -18.98
N SER A 273 2.49 -15.09 -19.97
CA SER A 273 1.64 -13.91 -20.16
C SER A 273 0.81 -13.57 -18.90
N GLN A 274 0.25 -14.59 -18.24
CA GLN A 274 -0.46 -14.41 -16.97
C GLN A 274 0.48 -13.98 -15.84
N ALA A 275 1.71 -14.50 -15.79
CA ALA A 275 2.70 -14.12 -14.77
C ALA A 275 3.13 -12.67 -14.93
N GLU A 276 3.42 -12.24 -16.15
CA GLU A 276 3.77 -10.85 -16.47
C GLU A 276 2.63 -9.89 -16.13
N ALA A 277 1.39 -10.26 -16.46
CA ALA A 277 0.21 -9.46 -16.12
C ALA A 277 -0.05 -9.37 -14.59
N LEU A 278 0.21 -10.44 -13.85
CA LEU A 278 0.14 -10.43 -12.39
C LEU A 278 1.22 -9.53 -11.79
N ASP A 279 2.46 -9.65 -12.27
CA ASP A 279 3.57 -8.82 -11.82
C ASP A 279 3.30 -7.34 -12.12
N ALA A 280 2.83 -6.97 -13.31
CA ALA A 280 2.44 -5.61 -13.66
C ALA A 280 1.31 -5.08 -12.76
N PHE A 281 0.25 -5.86 -12.56
CA PHE A 281 -0.87 -5.49 -11.69
C PHE A 281 -0.47 -5.25 -10.25
N LEU A 282 0.39 -6.10 -9.68
CA LEU A 282 0.90 -5.91 -8.34
C LEU A 282 1.85 -4.72 -8.28
N GLN A 283 2.69 -4.53 -9.32
CA GLN A 283 3.60 -3.38 -9.40
C GLN A 283 2.85 -2.05 -9.44
N ASP A 284 1.73 -1.95 -10.14
CA ASP A 284 0.86 -0.76 -10.14
C ASP A 284 0.30 -0.44 -8.74
N LYS A 285 0.21 -1.45 -7.88
CA LYS A 285 -0.15 -1.32 -6.46
C LYS A 285 1.09 -1.17 -5.54
N GLY A 286 2.33 -1.21 -6.11
CA GLY A 286 3.62 -1.22 -5.41
C GLY A 286 3.87 -2.47 -4.61
N GLU A 287 3.24 -3.52 -5.02
CA GLU A 287 3.38 -4.85 -4.48
C GLU A 287 4.18 -5.72 -5.46
N PHE A 288 4.56 -6.89 -5.03
CA PHE A 288 5.27 -7.85 -5.87
C PHE A 288 5.00 -9.27 -5.38
N ILE A 289 5.22 -10.24 -6.25
CA ILE A 289 5.26 -11.64 -5.84
C ILE A 289 6.48 -11.85 -4.95
N SER A 290 6.25 -12.25 -3.70
CA SER A 290 7.29 -12.55 -2.71
C SER A 290 8.02 -13.84 -3.06
N GLY A 291 7.29 -14.82 -3.54
CA GLY A 291 7.85 -16.09 -3.99
C GLY A 291 6.82 -16.99 -4.68
N MET A 292 7.32 -17.86 -5.57
CA MET A 292 6.61 -19.03 -6.06
C MET A 292 7.05 -20.23 -5.25
N VAL A 293 6.12 -20.80 -4.50
CA VAL A 293 6.38 -22.01 -3.68
C VAL A 293 5.77 -23.21 -4.37
N ALA A 294 6.60 -24.13 -4.84
CA ALA A 294 6.21 -25.25 -5.69
C ALA A 294 6.20 -26.55 -4.89
N LEU A 295 5.05 -27.23 -4.88
CA LEU A 295 4.94 -28.60 -4.38
C LEU A 295 5.46 -29.58 -5.43
N GLU A 296 6.56 -30.24 -5.15
CA GLU A 296 7.19 -31.24 -6.00
C GLU A 296 6.73 -32.63 -5.54
N VAL A 297 5.99 -33.33 -6.40
CA VAL A 297 5.39 -34.66 -6.13
C VAL A 297 5.60 -35.55 -7.34
N PRO A 298 6.04 -36.83 -7.17
CA PRO A 298 6.12 -37.79 -8.24
C PRO A 298 4.75 -38.09 -8.92
N GLU A 299 4.75 -38.29 -10.25
CA GLU A 299 3.53 -38.41 -11.04
C GLU A 299 2.65 -39.56 -10.63
N ASN A 300 3.24 -40.72 -10.27
CA ASN A 300 2.49 -41.89 -9.80
C ASN A 300 1.65 -41.59 -8.55
N ILE A 301 2.20 -40.84 -7.60
CA ILE A 301 1.48 -40.41 -6.39
C ILE A 301 0.36 -39.42 -6.74
N LEU A 302 0.58 -38.56 -7.73
CA LEU A 302 -0.41 -37.59 -8.17
C LEU A 302 -1.63 -38.23 -8.80
N VAL A 303 -1.41 -39.26 -9.66
CA VAL A 303 -2.51 -40.00 -10.28
C VAL A 303 -3.36 -40.69 -9.22
N GLU A 304 -2.73 -41.37 -8.27
CA GLU A 304 -3.42 -42.02 -7.17
C GLU A 304 -4.28 -41.06 -6.36
N ARG A 305 -3.69 -39.88 -5.97
CA ARG A 305 -4.41 -38.84 -5.22
C ARG A 305 -5.59 -38.26 -5.99
N LEU A 306 -5.48 -38.11 -7.31
CA LEU A 306 -6.57 -37.59 -8.14
C LEU A 306 -7.70 -38.56 -8.27
N LEU A 307 -7.40 -39.85 -8.53
CA LEU A 307 -8.42 -40.91 -8.61
C LEU A 307 -9.16 -41.09 -7.27
N GLU A 308 -8.44 -41.03 -6.14
CA GLU A 308 -9.06 -41.08 -4.81
C GLU A 308 -9.97 -39.89 -4.54
N ARG A 309 -9.50 -38.67 -4.89
CA ARG A 309 -10.33 -37.48 -4.81
C ARG A 309 -11.58 -37.57 -5.71
N GLY A 310 -11.47 -38.16 -6.88
CA GLY A 310 -12.58 -38.35 -7.81
C GLY A 310 -13.73 -39.14 -7.24
N LYS A 311 -13.45 -40.06 -6.30
CA LYS A 311 -14.49 -40.88 -5.62
C LYS A 311 -15.39 -40.03 -4.71
N THR A 312 -14.90 -38.94 -4.15
CA THR A 312 -15.57 -38.15 -3.11
C THR A 312 -15.94 -36.74 -3.52
N SER A 313 -15.17 -36.12 -4.43
CA SER A 313 -15.30 -34.70 -4.79
C SER A 313 -16.37 -34.37 -5.82
N GLY A 314 -16.92 -35.36 -6.50
CA GLY A 314 -17.87 -35.19 -7.60
C GLY A 314 -17.30 -34.47 -8.85
N ARG A 315 -15.95 -34.33 -8.93
CA ARG A 315 -15.28 -33.71 -10.09
C ARG A 315 -15.12 -34.68 -11.25
N PRO A 316 -15.76 -34.45 -12.41
CA PRO A 316 -15.72 -35.37 -13.52
C PRO A 316 -14.32 -35.53 -14.14
N ASP A 317 -13.46 -34.53 -13.98
CA ASP A 317 -12.10 -34.51 -14.52
C ASP A 317 -11.10 -35.31 -13.67
N ASP A 318 -11.48 -35.75 -12.47
CA ASP A 318 -10.67 -36.59 -11.59
C ASP A 318 -11.12 -38.09 -11.64
N GLN A 319 -12.18 -38.40 -12.36
CA GLN A 319 -12.75 -39.76 -12.45
C GLN A 319 -12.26 -40.55 -13.66
N ASP A 320 -11.54 -39.91 -14.57
CA ASP A 320 -11.06 -40.46 -15.83
C ASP A 320 -9.54 -40.29 -15.94
N GLU A 321 -8.82 -41.42 -16.01
CA GLU A 321 -7.35 -41.40 -16.08
C GLU A 321 -6.84 -40.70 -17.34
N THR A 322 -7.57 -40.74 -18.45
CA THR A 322 -7.20 -40.04 -19.68
C THR A 322 -7.25 -38.53 -19.48
N LYS A 323 -8.30 -38.04 -18.84
CA LYS A 323 -8.42 -36.61 -18.49
C LYS A 323 -7.34 -36.17 -17.51
N ILE A 324 -7.02 -37.01 -16.53
CA ILE A 324 -5.92 -36.76 -15.58
C ILE A 324 -4.59 -36.61 -16.30
N ARG A 325 -4.27 -37.56 -17.22
CA ARG A 325 -3.04 -37.50 -18.02
C ARG A 325 -2.98 -36.31 -18.96
N ASN A 326 -4.09 -35.90 -19.55
CA ASN A 326 -4.17 -34.70 -20.36
C ASN A 326 -3.85 -33.42 -19.52
N ARG A 327 -4.35 -33.34 -18.28
CA ARG A 327 -4.04 -32.22 -17.35
C ARG A 327 -2.56 -32.20 -16.98
N PHE A 328 -1.89 -33.36 -16.85
CA PHE A 328 -0.45 -33.40 -16.65
C PHE A 328 0.32 -32.91 -17.87
N ASN A 329 -0.09 -33.29 -19.06
CA ASN A 329 0.54 -32.80 -20.27
C ASN A 329 0.38 -31.29 -20.45
N GLU A 330 -0.81 -30.74 -20.20
CA GLU A 330 -1.06 -29.30 -20.18
C GLU A 330 -0.19 -28.59 -19.16
N TYR A 331 -0.07 -29.14 -17.94
CA TYR A 331 0.80 -28.59 -16.91
C TYR A 331 2.27 -28.59 -17.36
N LYS A 332 2.78 -29.69 -17.88
CA LYS A 332 4.16 -29.84 -18.34
C LYS A 332 4.49 -28.90 -19.50
N THR A 333 3.56 -28.71 -20.43
CA THR A 333 3.81 -27.89 -21.62
C THR A 333 3.60 -26.40 -21.41
N LYS A 334 2.57 -26.00 -20.67
CA LYS A 334 2.18 -24.59 -20.53
C LYS A 334 2.58 -23.96 -19.20
N THR A 335 2.64 -24.75 -18.14
CA THR A 335 2.75 -24.22 -16.78
C THR A 335 4.13 -24.46 -16.17
N ALA A 336 4.81 -25.55 -16.49
CA ALA A 336 6.14 -25.83 -15.91
C ALA A 336 7.21 -24.78 -16.29
N VAL A 337 7.04 -24.11 -17.41
CA VAL A 337 7.91 -22.99 -17.85
C VAL A 337 7.96 -21.85 -16.86
N LEU A 338 6.95 -21.68 -16.01
CA LEU A 338 6.93 -20.67 -14.95
C LEU A 338 8.00 -20.89 -13.89
N LYS A 339 8.49 -22.12 -13.74
CA LYS A 339 9.62 -22.42 -12.85
C LYS A 339 10.83 -21.59 -13.23
N GLU A 340 11.22 -21.59 -14.50
CA GLU A 340 12.35 -20.80 -15.00
C GLU A 340 12.08 -19.29 -14.86
N TYR A 341 10.88 -18.84 -15.19
CA TYR A 341 10.49 -17.44 -15.04
C TYR A 341 10.72 -16.90 -13.64
N TYR A 342 10.31 -17.64 -12.59
CA TYR A 342 10.51 -17.22 -11.20
C TYR A 342 11.92 -17.56 -10.67
N GLN A 343 12.61 -18.57 -11.20
CA GLN A 343 14.02 -18.83 -10.88
C GLN A 343 14.91 -17.67 -11.33
N ASN A 344 14.69 -17.11 -12.53
CA ASN A 344 15.43 -15.98 -13.04
C ASN A 344 15.22 -14.71 -12.21
N GLN A 345 14.12 -14.62 -11.45
CA GLN A 345 13.84 -13.54 -10.50
C GLN A 345 14.34 -13.86 -9.07
N GLY A 346 14.94 -15.02 -8.82
CA GLY A 346 15.33 -15.47 -7.47
C GLY A 346 14.14 -15.76 -6.54
N LYS A 347 12.95 -16.02 -7.10
CA LYS A 347 11.69 -16.17 -6.35
C LYS A 347 11.12 -17.59 -6.35
N TYR A 348 11.84 -18.60 -6.82
CA TYR A 348 11.39 -19.99 -6.85
C TYR A 348 11.85 -20.77 -5.63
N PHE A 349 10.94 -21.48 -4.98
CA PHE A 349 11.18 -22.35 -3.83
C PHE A 349 10.50 -23.70 -4.01
N GLY A 350 11.28 -24.75 -4.29
CA GLY A 350 10.77 -26.12 -4.37
C GLY A 350 10.57 -26.73 -2.99
N VAL A 351 9.46 -27.42 -2.77
CA VAL A 351 9.11 -28.10 -1.53
C VAL A 351 8.66 -29.51 -1.82
N ASN A 352 9.23 -30.49 -1.12
CA ASN A 352 8.76 -31.88 -1.22
C ASN A 352 7.31 -32.00 -0.75
N GLY A 353 6.40 -32.33 -1.68
CA GLY A 353 4.96 -32.48 -1.44
C GLY A 353 4.54 -33.92 -1.09
N VAL A 354 5.48 -34.78 -0.69
CA VAL A 354 5.22 -36.15 -0.22
C VAL A 354 5.26 -36.19 1.31
N GLY A 355 4.31 -36.88 1.92
CA GLY A 355 4.15 -37.00 3.38
C GLY A 355 2.72 -36.69 3.83
N SER A 356 2.54 -36.56 5.13
CA SER A 356 1.29 -36.12 5.73
C SER A 356 0.96 -34.67 5.42
N ILE A 357 -0.28 -34.28 5.57
CA ILE A 357 -0.70 -32.88 5.36
C ILE A 357 0.07 -31.96 6.31
N GLU A 358 0.27 -32.37 7.54
CA GLU A 358 0.96 -31.63 8.59
C GLU A 358 2.42 -31.38 8.23
N GLU A 359 3.17 -32.43 7.86
CA GLU A 359 4.57 -32.34 7.45
C GLU A 359 4.76 -31.40 6.23
N ILE A 360 3.86 -31.46 5.27
CA ILE A 360 3.90 -30.56 4.11
C ILE A 360 3.61 -29.12 4.54
N THR A 361 2.63 -28.92 5.45
CA THR A 361 2.31 -27.58 6.00
C THR A 361 3.53 -26.98 6.73
N GLU A 362 4.28 -27.78 7.47
CA GLU A 362 5.48 -27.31 8.18
C GLU A 362 6.56 -26.87 7.20
N ARG A 363 6.90 -27.69 6.20
CA ARG A 363 7.89 -27.37 5.16
C ARG A 363 7.52 -26.08 4.41
N LEU A 364 6.24 -25.93 4.04
CA LEU A 364 5.73 -24.72 3.41
C LEU A 364 5.84 -23.51 4.35
N SER A 365 5.50 -23.69 5.63
CA SER A 365 5.57 -22.62 6.64
C SER A 365 6.97 -22.09 6.84
N GLU A 366 8.00 -22.94 6.77
CA GLU A 366 9.40 -22.52 6.84
C GLU A 366 9.76 -21.55 5.70
N ILE A 367 9.28 -21.83 4.48
CA ILE A 367 9.50 -20.94 3.34
C ILE A 367 8.70 -19.65 3.50
N PHE A 368 7.42 -19.74 3.89
CA PHE A 368 6.57 -18.56 4.11
C PHE A 368 7.15 -17.62 5.18
N ASN A 369 7.82 -18.14 6.20
CA ASN A 369 8.48 -17.32 7.23
C ASN A 369 9.70 -16.55 6.69
N LYS A 370 10.40 -17.09 5.68
CA LYS A 370 11.57 -16.45 5.05
C LYS A 370 11.19 -15.36 4.04
N LEU A 371 9.98 -15.45 3.46
CA LEU A 371 9.42 -14.47 2.52
C LEU A 371 8.80 -13.29 3.26
#